data_bdab52381421fb1d61aca18c3d020f6f
#
_entry.id   bdab52381421fb1d61aca18c3d020f6f
#
_cell.length_a   1.000
_cell.length_b   1.000
_cell.length_c   1.000
_cell.angle_alpha   90.00
_cell.angle_beta   90.00
_cell.angle_gamma   90.00
#
_symmetry.space_group_name_H-M   'P 1'
#
loop_
_entity.id
_entity.type
_entity.pdbx_description
1 polymer ?
#
loop_
_entity_poly.entity_id
_entity_poly.type
_entity_poly.pdbx_seq_one_letter_code
_entity_poly.pdbx_strand_id
1 'polypeptide(L)'
;YKPDTFGDLAVGSGTSIEVAQDLGYTSANTVFSDLNPKFGGVDISGPDLDFPLLDFIFFHPPYFVFPGSSMPVYSGKGADGKGMWGDEINPHDGSRISDQAAFKQWFDTCNANLYKLLRKGGRLAILMGDSRYRGQYYSMFKNMDLFGELEQVIIKQQHNCLTDTIQYSGKFIPLEHEYLVILKKKDPYIIPVQHVKFLQRDVRTSEKMTWAAVLSMILEANGGRMTAAALE
;
A
#
# COMPACT_ATOMS: atom_id res chain seq x y z
N TYR A 1 -0.61 5.23 -22.24
CA TYR A 1 -1.95 4.72 -21.96
C TYR A 1 -2.86 5.89 -21.62
N LYS A 2 -3.95 6.06 -22.33
CA LYS A 2 -4.98 7.05 -22.05
C LYS A 2 -6.29 6.30 -21.78
N PRO A 3 -6.71 6.18 -20.51
CA PRO A 3 -7.96 5.51 -20.15
C PRO A 3 -9.17 6.36 -20.54
N ASP A 4 -10.30 5.72 -20.84
CA ASP A 4 -11.56 6.43 -21.13
C ASP A 4 -12.21 6.93 -19.82
N THR A 5 -12.08 6.15 -18.73
CA THR A 5 -12.58 6.51 -17.40
C THR A 5 -11.48 6.43 -16.36
N PHE A 6 -11.43 7.41 -15.47
CA PHE A 6 -10.40 7.57 -14.44
C PHE A 6 -11.03 7.71 -13.06
N GLY A 7 -10.42 7.13 -12.04
CA GLY A 7 -10.82 7.27 -10.64
C GLY A 7 -9.66 7.47 -9.70
N ASP A 8 -9.89 8.26 -8.65
CA ASP A 8 -9.08 8.34 -7.46
C ASP A 8 -10.03 8.41 -6.25
N LEU A 9 -10.00 7.37 -5.41
CA LEU A 9 -10.87 7.24 -4.25
C LEU A 9 -10.15 7.57 -2.94
N ALA A 10 -8.98 8.18 -3.04
CA ALA A 10 -8.20 8.70 -1.91
C ALA A 10 -7.52 10.02 -2.34
N VAL A 11 -8.33 10.98 -2.80
CA VAL A 11 -7.87 12.22 -3.45
C VAL A 11 -7.04 13.15 -2.56
N GLY A 12 -7.07 12.95 -1.23
CA GLY A 12 -6.28 13.73 -0.29
C GLY A 12 -6.55 15.23 -0.37
N SER A 13 -5.57 15.98 -0.89
CA SER A 13 -5.71 17.43 -1.13
C SER A 13 -6.51 17.80 -2.38
N GLY A 14 -6.69 16.85 -3.31
CA GLY A 14 -7.39 17.06 -4.58
C GLY A 14 -6.49 17.25 -5.80
N THR A 15 -5.18 17.06 -5.70
CA THR A 15 -4.24 17.23 -6.81
C THR A 15 -4.60 16.37 -8.02
N SER A 16 -5.07 15.14 -7.83
CA SER A 16 -5.49 14.26 -8.92
C SER A 16 -6.71 14.81 -9.69
N ILE A 17 -7.58 15.59 -9.04
CA ILE A 17 -8.72 16.26 -9.65
C ILE A 17 -8.22 17.32 -10.62
N GLU A 18 -7.31 18.18 -10.16
CA GLU A 18 -6.72 19.26 -10.98
C GLU A 18 -6.00 18.68 -12.21
N VAL A 19 -5.14 17.67 -12.00
CA VAL A 19 -4.41 17.00 -13.08
C VAL A 19 -5.36 16.33 -14.08
N ALA A 20 -6.43 15.69 -13.63
CA ALA A 20 -7.40 15.08 -14.52
C ALA A 20 -8.10 16.12 -15.40
N GLN A 21 -8.47 17.27 -14.83
CA GLN A 21 -9.05 18.40 -15.59
C GLN A 21 -8.08 18.94 -16.63
N ASP A 22 -6.81 19.14 -16.28
CA ASP A 22 -5.76 19.57 -17.21
C ASP A 22 -5.55 18.59 -18.37
N LEU A 23 -5.75 17.30 -18.12
CA LEU A 23 -5.70 16.24 -19.13
C LEU A 23 -6.99 16.11 -19.97
N GLY A 24 -8.00 16.94 -19.70
CA GLY A 24 -9.26 17.00 -20.43
C GLY A 24 -10.31 15.99 -19.97
N TYR A 25 -10.17 15.41 -18.80
CA TYR A 25 -11.21 14.61 -18.16
C TYR A 25 -12.30 15.51 -17.57
N THR A 26 -13.53 15.01 -17.52
CA THR A 26 -14.70 15.70 -16.99
C THR A 26 -15.41 14.84 -15.94
N SER A 27 -16.38 15.42 -15.25
CA SER A 27 -17.20 14.67 -14.29
C SER A 27 -17.98 13.49 -14.91
N ALA A 28 -18.14 13.48 -16.24
CA ALA A 28 -18.81 12.37 -16.94
C ALA A 28 -17.96 11.10 -17.02
N ASN A 29 -16.64 11.23 -16.91
CA ASN A 29 -15.70 10.13 -17.07
C ASN A 29 -14.67 10.00 -15.93
N THR A 30 -14.94 10.67 -14.80
CA THR A 30 -14.11 10.58 -13.60
C THR A 30 -14.91 10.25 -12.34
N VAL A 31 -14.26 9.58 -11.40
CA VAL A 31 -14.76 9.32 -10.05
C VAL A 31 -13.72 9.78 -9.04
N PHE A 32 -14.09 10.72 -8.19
CA PHE A 32 -13.23 11.23 -7.12
C PHE A 32 -13.93 11.08 -5.77
N SER A 33 -13.24 10.52 -4.79
CA SER A 33 -13.74 10.38 -3.45
C SER A 33 -12.57 10.33 -2.44
N ASP A 34 -12.88 10.43 -1.17
CA ASP A 34 -11.92 10.29 -0.07
C ASP A 34 -12.68 9.97 1.22
N LEU A 35 -11.99 9.39 2.20
CA LEU A 35 -12.51 9.23 3.56
C LEU A 35 -12.78 10.60 4.22
N ASN A 36 -12.07 11.65 3.77
CA ASN A 36 -12.33 13.04 4.17
C ASN A 36 -13.76 13.44 3.75
N PRO A 37 -14.61 13.90 4.69
CA PRO A 37 -15.98 14.33 4.39
C PRO A 37 -16.09 15.39 3.28
N LYS A 38 -15.05 16.20 3.07
CA LYS A 38 -14.97 17.17 1.96
C LYS A 38 -15.13 16.52 0.60
N PHE A 39 -14.72 15.27 0.46
CA PHE A 39 -14.77 14.49 -0.79
C PHE A 39 -15.67 13.25 -0.68
N GLY A 40 -16.73 13.34 0.15
CA GLY A 40 -17.77 12.32 0.24
C GLY A 40 -17.69 11.40 1.46
N GLY A 41 -16.58 11.34 2.18
CA GLY A 41 -16.45 10.54 3.40
C GLY A 41 -16.50 9.02 3.15
N VAL A 42 -16.05 8.56 1.98
CA VAL A 42 -16.15 7.16 1.58
C VAL A 42 -15.00 6.34 2.15
N ASP A 43 -15.34 5.29 2.89
CA ASP A 43 -14.38 4.28 3.36
C ASP A 43 -14.15 3.21 2.29
N ILE A 44 -13.01 3.27 1.61
CA ILE A 44 -12.63 2.30 0.58
C ILE A 44 -12.24 0.92 1.15
N SER A 45 -12.07 0.79 2.47
CA SER A 45 -11.90 -0.50 3.14
C SER A 45 -13.24 -1.17 3.47
N GLY A 46 -14.35 -0.45 3.31
CA GLY A 46 -15.71 -0.97 3.53
C GLY A 46 -16.12 -2.05 2.52
N PRO A 47 -17.17 -2.83 2.83
CA PRO A 47 -17.55 -3.98 2.03
C PRO A 47 -18.18 -3.61 0.68
N ASP A 48 -18.88 -2.47 0.61
CA ASP A 48 -19.70 -2.10 -0.52
C ASP A 48 -19.31 -0.70 -1.04
N LEU A 49 -18.68 -0.68 -2.21
CA LEU A 49 -18.36 0.54 -2.94
C LEU A 49 -19.31 0.66 -4.14
N ASP A 50 -20.22 1.62 -4.07
CA ASP A 50 -21.18 1.89 -5.15
C ASP A 50 -20.60 2.91 -6.14
N PHE A 51 -19.68 2.44 -6.97
CA PHE A 51 -19.07 3.23 -8.04
C PHE A 51 -19.14 2.49 -9.38
N PRO A 52 -19.16 3.21 -10.50
CA PRO A 52 -19.10 2.59 -11.82
C PRO A 52 -17.75 1.88 -12.04
N LEU A 53 -17.72 0.90 -12.94
CA LEU A 53 -16.47 0.28 -13.35
C LEU A 53 -15.60 1.27 -14.13
N LEU A 54 -14.30 1.27 -13.84
CA LEU A 54 -13.31 2.21 -14.36
C LEU A 54 -12.23 1.50 -15.18
N ASP A 55 -11.63 2.21 -16.12
CA ASP A 55 -10.48 1.71 -16.90
C ASP A 55 -9.17 1.93 -16.16
N PHE A 56 -9.10 2.96 -15.31
CA PHE A 56 -7.91 3.28 -14.56
C PHE A 56 -8.28 3.85 -13.18
N ILE A 57 -7.66 3.32 -12.14
CA ILE A 57 -7.75 3.84 -10.78
C ILE A 57 -6.35 4.20 -10.32
N PHE A 58 -6.16 5.41 -9.83
CA PHE A 58 -5.00 5.83 -9.08
C PHE A 58 -5.30 5.70 -7.59
N PHE A 59 -4.36 5.21 -6.83
CA PHE A 59 -4.47 5.07 -5.39
C PHE A 59 -3.18 5.48 -4.70
N HIS A 60 -3.26 6.49 -3.87
CA HIS A 60 -2.15 6.94 -3.02
C HIS A 60 -2.57 6.83 -1.55
N PRO A 61 -2.40 5.64 -0.94
CA PRO A 61 -2.78 5.41 0.45
C PRO A 61 -1.90 6.18 1.43
N PRO A 62 -2.36 6.40 2.67
CA PRO A 62 -1.45 6.76 3.75
C PRO A 62 -0.37 5.69 3.90
N TYR A 63 0.86 6.11 4.24
CA TYR A 63 1.94 5.18 4.53
C TYR A 63 1.82 4.65 5.97
N PHE A 64 2.43 3.50 6.22
CA PHE A 64 2.46 2.95 7.58
C PHE A 64 3.18 3.90 8.54
N VAL A 65 2.51 4.24 9.63
CA VAL A 65 3.02 5.15 10.66
C VAL A 65 3.46 4.36 11.88
N PHE A 66 4.77 4.34 12.13
CA PHE A 66 5.30 3.71 13.36
C PHE A 66 4.84 4.46 14.61
N PRO A 67 4.49 3.74 15.70
CA PRO A 67 4.15 4.37 16.97
C PRO A 67 5.24 5.33 17.46
N GLY A 68 4.85 6.56 17.78
CA GLY A 68 5.77 7.60 18.26
C GLY A 68 6.61 8.28 17.18
N SER A 69 6.38 8.00 15.90
CA SER A 69 6.97 8.77 14.80
C SER A 69 6.24 10.11 14.65
N SER A 70 6.90 11.07 14.00
CA SER A 70 6.33 12.39 13.66
C SER A 70 5.62 12.42 12.30
N MET A 71 5.40 11.24 11.68
CA MET A 71 4.64 11.20 10.44
C MET A 71 3.22 11.69 10.66
N PRO A 72 2.66 12.45 9.71
CA PRO A 72 1.32 13.01 9.85
C PRO A 72 0.26 11.90 9.85
N VAL A 73 -0.79 12.13 10.62
CA VAL A 73 -2.06 11.39 10.53
C VAL A 73 -3.11 12.28 9.88
N TYR A 74 -4.09 11.68 9.23
CA TYR A 74 -5.05 12.47 8.47
C TYR A 74 -6.22 12.96 9.33
N SER A 75 -6.92 12.09 10.03
CA SER A 75 -8.04 12.43 10.89
C SER A 75 -7.61 12.59 12.35
N GLY A 76 -8.20 13.52 13.08
CA GLY A 76 -7.87 13.80 14.48
C GLY A 76 -6.44 14.31 14.68
N LYS A 77 -6.05 14.57 15.92
CA LYS A 77 -4.72 15.10 16.25
C LYS A 77 -3.64 14.02 16.24
N GLY A 78 -2.56 14.30 15.54
CA GLY A 78 -1.34 13.50 15.58
C GLY A 78 -0.44 13.85 16.77
N ALA A 79 0.78 13.31 16.80
CA ALA A 79 1.79 13.59 17.83
C ALA A 79 2.21 15.07 17.87
N ASP A 80 2.08 15.78 16.76
CA ASP A 80 2.31 17.23 16.60
C ASP A 80 1.12 18.10 17.01
N GLY A 81 0.03 17.50 17.50
CA GLY A 81 -1.20 18.18 17.90
C GLY A 81 -2.09 18.64 16.74
N LYS A 82 -1.75 18.26 15.48
CA LYS A 82 -2.49 18.67 14.27
C LYS A 82 -3.06 17.45 13.56
N GLY A 83 -4.28 17.58 13.04
CA GLY A 83 -4.87 16.66 12.07
C GLY A 83 -4.97 17.36 10.72
N MET A 84 -4.89 16.61 9.64
CA MET A 84 -5.00 17.17 8.28
C MET A 84 -6.47 17.49 7.92
N TRP A 85 -7.44 16.75 8.48
CA TRP A 85 -8.87 16.94 8.17
C TRP A 85 -9.73 17.39 9.35
N GLY A 86 -9.14 17.86 10.42
CA GLY A 86 -9.86 18.31 11.60
C GLY A 86 -9.54 17.48 12.85
N ASP A 87 -10.26 17.75 13.92
CA ASP A 87 -9.93 17.25 15.27
C ASP A 87 -10.58 15.90 15.62
N GLU A 88 -11.54 15.45 14.83
CA GLU A 88 -12.24 14.20 15.09
C GLU A 88 -11.49 13.00 14.46
N ILE A 89 -11.35 11.92 15.22
CA ILE A 89 -10.73 10.68 14.76
C ILE A 89 -11.73 9.89 13.93
N ASN A 90 -11.37 9.56 12.70
CA ASN A 90 -12.10 8.59 11.90
C ASN A 90 -11.53 7.19 12.15
N PRO A 91 -12.33 6.20 12.60
CA PRO A 91 -11.85 4.86 12.91
C PRO A 91 -11.36 4.07 11.67
N HIS A 92 -11.72 4.52 10.47
CA HIS A 92 -11.33 3.89 9.19
C HIS A 92 -10.08 4.53 8.56
N ASP A 93 -9.47 5.52 9.25
CA ASP A 93 -8.25 6.17 8.78
C ASP A 93 -7.03 5.24 8.90
N GLY A 94 -6.55 4.76 7.75
CA GLY A 94 -5.40 3.86 7.66
C GLY A 94 -4.12 4.44 8.27
N SER A 95 -3.95 5.77 8.29
CA SER A 95 -2.77 6.41 8.89
C SER A 95 -2.70 6.24 10.42
N ARG A 96 -3.79 5.80 11.04
CA ARG A 96 -3.89 5.56 12.49
C ARG A 96 -3.66 4.11 12.89
N ILE A 97 -3.52 3.22 11.93
CA ILE A 97 -3.26 1.81 12.19
C ILE A 97 -1.75 1.64 12.46
N SER A 98 -1.41 1.41 13.72
CA SER A 98 -0.02 1.29 14.19
C SER A 98 0.49 -0.16 14.29
N ASP A 99 -0.38 -1.14 14.17
CA ASP A 99 -0.02 -2.55 14.05
C ASP A 99 0.24 -2.92 12.60
N GLN A 100 1.40 -3.54 12.30
CA GLN A 100 1.82 -3.85 10.94
C GLN A 100 0.91 -4.86 10.25
N ALA A 101 0.39 -5.85 10.98
CA ALA A 101 -0.48 -6.87 10.40
C ALA A 101 -1.87 -6.29 10.11
N ALA A 102 -2.41 -5.48 11.03
CA ALA A 102 -3.67 -4.78 10.82
C ALA A 102 -3.58 -3.76 9.67
N PHE A 103 -2.46 -3.03 9.55
CA PHE A 103 -2.24 -2.12 8.44
C PHE A 103 -2.17 -2.86 7.10
N LYS A 104 -1.43 -3.98 7.04
CA LYS A 104 -1.40 -4.83 5.85
C LYS A 104 -2.81 -5.28 5.46
N GLN A 105 -3.58 -5.79 6.41
CA GLN A 105 -4.94 -6.26 6.16
C GLN A 105 -5.85 -5.14 5.62
N TRP A 106 -5.79 -3.95 6.23
CA TRP A 106 -6.52 -2.77 5.75
C TRP A 106 -6.10 -2.39 4.34
N PHE A 107 -4.80 -2.31 4.08
CA PHE A 107 -4.26 -1.93 2.78
C PHE A 107 -4.64 -2.92 1.67
N ASP A 108 -4.53 -4.23 1.94
CA ASP A 108 -4.93 -5.26 0.99
C ASP A 108 -6.45 -5.27 0.75
N THR A 109 -7.25 -4.97 1.78
CA THR A 109 -8.71 -4.81 1.63
C THR A 109 -9.03 -3.64 0.70
N CYS A 110 -8.39 -2.48 0.88
CA CYS A 110 -8.53 -1.34 -0.02
C CYS A 110 -8.16 -1.72 -1.46
N ASN A 111 -7.00 -2.36 -1.66
CA ASN A 111 -6.54 -2.79 -2.98
C ASN A 111 -7.52 -3.77 -3.64
N ALA A 112 -8.04 -4.76 -2.89
CA ALA A 112 -9.02 -5.71 -3.38
C ALA A 112 -10.33 -5.03 -3.82
N ASN A 113 -10.81 -4.07 -3.04
CA ASN A 113 -12.02 -3.33 -3.34
C ASN A 113 -11.84 -2.44 -4.59
N LEU A 114 -10.73 -1.72 -4.68
CA LEU A 114 -10.42 -0.92 -5.86
C LEU A 114 -10.24 -1.79 -7.11
N TYR A 115 -9.61 -2.96 -6.98
CA TYR A 115 -9.48 -3.92 -8.07
C TYR A 115 -10.83 -4.43 -8.59
N LYS A 116 -11.84 -4.61 -7.72
CA LYS A 116 -13.20 -4.99 -8.13
C LYS A 116 -13.84 -3.93 -9.05
N LEU A 117 -13.56 -2.65 -8.79
CA LEU A 117 -14.08 -1.53 -9.58
C LEU A 117 -13.40 -1.37 -10.95
N LEU A 118 -12.38 -2.13 -11.29
CA LEU A 118 -11.77 -2.10 -12.61
C LEU A 118 -12.60 -2.90 -13.62
N ARG A 119 -12.66 -2.39 -14.85
CA ARG A 119 -13.05 -3.17 -16.02
C ARG A 119 -11.99 -4.21 -16.37
N LYS A 120 -12.36 -5.22 -17.14
CA LYS A 120 -11.37 -6.16 -17.72
C LYS A 120 -10.36 -5.39 -18.56
N GLY A 121 -9.07 -5.62 -18.32
CA GLY A 121 -7.97 -4.89 -18.95
C GLY A 121 -7.67 -3.53 -18.30
N GLY A 122 -8.48 -3.09 -17.34
CA GLY A 122 -8.23 -1.89 -16.54
C GLY A 122 -7.01 -2.01 -15.65
N ARG A 123 -6.54 -0.89 -15.12
CA ARG A 123 -5.31 -0.79 -14.34
C ARG A 123 -5.54 -0.10 -13.00
N LEU A 124 -4.95 -0.66 -11.97
CA LEU A 124 -4.79 -0.03 -10.65
C LEU A 124 -3.35 0.43 -10.51
N ALA A 125 -3.14 1.72 -10.40
CA ALA A 125 -1.85 2.33 -10.15
C ALA A 125 -1.75 2.75 -8.69
N ILE A 126 -0.85 2.11 -7.93
CA ILE A 126 -0.68 2.36 -6.51
C ILE A 126 0.64 3.08 -6.28
N LEU A 127 0.57 4.33 -5.83
CA LEU A 127 1.75 5.08 -5.39
C LEU A 127 1.96 4.83 -3.89
N MET A 128 3.11 4.28 -3.52
CA MET A 128 3.42 3.95 -2.14
C MET A 128 4.89 4.13 -1.81
N GLY A 129 5.19 4.39 -0.55
CA GLY A 129 6.54 4.49 -0.03
C GLY A 129 6.77 3.57 1.16
N ASP A 130 8.03 3.32 1.45
CA ASP A 130 8.45 2.58 2.63
C ASP A 130 8.61 3.52 3.82
N SER A 131 8.49 2.99 5.03
CA SER A 131 8.60 3.75 6.28
C SER A 131 9.76 3.24 7.11
N ARG A 132 10.46 4.16 7.80
CA ARG A 132 11.54 3.82 8.74
C ARG A 132 11.43 4.67 10.00
N TYR A 133 11.59 4.03 11.16
CA TYR A 133 11.61 4.71 12.44
C TYR A 133 12.44 3.92 13.47
N ARG A 134 13.41 4.57 14.11
CA ARG A 134 14.29 3.98 15.15
C ARG A 134 14.88 2.62 14.77
N GLY A 135 15.40 2.50 13.54
CA GLY A 135 16.00 1.27 13.01
C GLY A 135 15.01 0.21 12.52
N GLN A 136 13.72 0.39 12.76
CA GLN A 136 12.67 -0.46 12.18
C GLN A 136 12.34 0.00 10.76
N TYR A 137 12.04 -0.94 9.88
CA TYR A 137 11.73 -0.71 8.49
C TYR A 137 10.47 -1.46 8.09
N TYR A 138 9.56 -0.78 7.44
CA TYR A 138 8.34 -1.37 6.88
C TYR A 138 8.26 -1.05 5.39
N SER A 139 8.29 -2.08 4.54
CA SER A 139 8.09 -1.93 3.11
C SER A 139 6.64 -2.23 2.75
N MET A 140 5.93 -1.22 2.26
CA MET A 140 4.57 -1.39 1.77
C MET A 140 4.56 -2.32 0.55
N PHE A 141 5.48 -2.13 -0.38
CA PHE A 141 5.57 -2.94 -1.59
C PHE A 141 5.83 -4.43 -1.30
N LYS A 142 6.77 -4.72 -0.39
CA LYS A 142 7.09 -6.10 0.00
C LYS A 142 5.92 -6.82 0.69
N ASN A 143 5.12 -6.08 1.46
CA ASN A 143 4.08 -6.66 2.30
C ASN A 143 2.70 -6.68 1.64
N MET A 144 2.49 -5.97 0.51
CA MET A 144 1.20 -5.97 -0.17
C MET A 144 0.90 -7.29 -0.87
N ASP A 145 -0.36 -7.66 -0.94
CA ASP A 145 -0.83 -8.72 -1.82
C ASP A 145 -1.07 -8.16 -3.24
N LEU A 146 -0.65 -8.91 -4.26
CA LEU A 146 -0.84 -8.52 -5.64
C LEU A 146 -2.20 -9.00 -6.14
N PHE A 147 -3.12 -8.07 -6.36
CA PHE A 147 -4.42 -8.34 -6.99
C PHE A 147 -4.30 -8.12 -8.51
N GLY A 148 -4.30 -9.20 -9.29
CA GLY A 148 -4.14 -9.15 -10.74
C GLY A 148 -2.69 -9.37 -11.20
N GLU A 149 -2.43 -8.96 -12.44
CA GLU A 149 -1.10 -9.07 -13.05
C GLU A 149 -0.26 -7.85 -12.70
N LEU A 150 0.92 -8.07 -12.16
CA LEU A 150 1.93 -7.01 -12.04
C LEU A 150 2.43 -6.66 -13.45
N GLU A 151 1.96 -5.53 -14.00
CA GLU A 151 2.34 -5.07 -15.33
C GLU A 151 3.66 -4.28 -15.28
N GLN A 152 3.84 -3.44 -14.26
CA GLN A 152 5.04 -2.63 -14.12
C GLN A 152 5.25 -2.12 -12.69
N VAL A 153 6.52 -1.89 -12.33
CA VAL A 153 6.93 -1.11 -11.16
C VAL A 153 7.78 0.05 -11.64
N ILE A 154 7.37 1.26 -11.32
CA ILE A 154 8.09 2.50 -11.64
C ILE A 154 8.66 3.04 -10.35
N ILE A 155 9.95 3.34 -10.34
CA ILE A 155 10.61 4.01 -9.22
C ILE A 155 10.50 5.52 -9.42
N LYS A 156 9.79 6.17 -8.51
CA LYS A 156 9.69 7.62 -8.45
C LYS A 156 10.73 8.14 -7.46
N GLN A 157 11.75 8.82 -7.95
CA GLN A 157 12.70 9.50 -7.09
C GLN A 157 12.01 10.69 -6.42
N GLN A 158 12.21 10.83 -5.12
CA GLN A 158 11.73 11.98 -4.36
C GLN A 158 12.72 13.13 -4.48
N HIS A 159 12.21 14.34 -4.68
CA HIS A 159 12.96 15.58 -4.70
C HIS A 159 12.33 16.58 -3.74
N ASN A 160 13.14 17.38 -3.08
CA ASN A 160 12.69 18.42 -2.14
C ASN A 160 11.85 17.86 -0.97
N CYS A 161 12.22 16.68 -0.47
CA CYS A 161 11.57 16.10 0.69
C CYS A 161 11.91 16.86 1.98
N LEU A 162 11.02 16.85 2.96
CA LEU A 162 11.34 17.37 4.30
C LEU A 162 12.59 16.70 4.90
N THR A 163 12.85 15.45 4.50
CA THR A 163 14.03 14.69 4.90
C THR A 163 15.33 15.22 4.32
N ASP A 164 15.32 15.94 3.21
CA ASP A 164 16.52 16.51 2.59
C ASP A 164 17.13 17.63 3.43
N THR A 165 16.34 18.24 4.31
CA THR A 165 16.78 19.32 5.21
C THR A 165 17.23 18.82 6.58
N ILE A 166 17.05 17.52 6.87
CA ILE A 166 17.41 16.91 8.15
C ILE A 166 18.86 16.41 8.10
N GLN A 167 19.71 16.94 8.99
CA GLN A 167 21.03 16.37 9.22
C GLN A 167 20.91 15.13 10.10
N TYR A 168 21.18 13.98 9.52
CA TYR A 168 21.16 12.73 10.24
C TYR A 168 22.50 12.47 10.94
N SER A 169 22.48 12.19 12.23
CA SER A 169 23.68 11.89 13.03
C SER A 169 24.21 10.47 12.87
N GLY A 170 23.48 9.60 12.17
CA GLY A 170 23.78 8.19 12.00
C GLY A 170 24.19 7.79 10.59
N LYS A 171 24.93 6.70 10.46
CA LYS A 171 25.24 6.10 9.15
C LYS A 171 24.07 5.20 8.74
N PHE A 172 23.23 5.66 7.81
CA PHE A 172 22.16 4.85 7.23
C PHE A 172 21.91 5.27 5.78
N ILE A 173 21.27 4.41 5.00
CA ILE A 173 20.86 4.70 3.64
C ILE A 173 19.49 5.38 3.71
N PRO A 174 19.34 6.65 3.23
CA PRO A 174 18.07 7.37 3.24
C PRO A 174 17.04 6.69 2.32
N LEU A 175 15.75 6.93 2.58
CA LEU A 175 14.66 6.57 1.68
C LEU A 175 14.43 7.77 0.75
N GLU A 176 14.76 7.61 -0.53
CA GLU A 176 14.70 8.68 -1.53
C GLU A 176 13.80 8.34 -2.70
N HIS A 177 12.94 7.31 -2.55
CA HIS A 177 12.06 6.87 -3.62
C HIS A 177 10.72 6.39 -3.11
N GLU A 178 9.77 6.39 -4.02
CA GLU A 178 8.46 5.77 -3.92
C GLU A 178 8.28 4.79 -5.08
N TYR A 179 7.38 3.83 -4.90
CA TYR A 179 6.99 2.87 -5.92
C TYR A 179 5.66 3.29 -6.52
N LEU A 180 5.58 3.33 -7.85
CA LEU A 180 4.31 3.33 -8.56
C LEU A 180 4.11 1.94 -9.17
N VAL A 181 3.26 1.16 -8.55
CA VAL A 181 2.97 -0.23 -8.92
C VAL A 181 1.74 -0.26 -9.81
N ILE A 182 1.86 -0.82 -11.00
CA ILE A 182 0.78 -0.95 -11.97
C ILE A 182 0.30 -2.39 -12.01
N LEU A 183 -0.94 -2.61 -11.59
CA LEU A 183 -1.63 -3.90 -11.63
C LEU A 183 -2.70 -3.88 -12.72
N LYS A 184 -2.73 -4.92 -13.56
CA LYS A 184 -3.71 -5.06 -14.64
C LYS A 184 -4.74 -6.13 -14.33
N LYS A 185 -6.03 -5.81 -14.54
CA LYS A 185 -7.13 -6.76 -14.38
C LYS A 185 -7.28 -7.63 -15.63
N LYS A 186 -6.92 -8.91 -15.53
CA LYS A 186 -7.05 -9.88 -16.63
C LYS A 186 -8.45 -10.46 -16.76
N ASP A 187 -9.00 -10.94 -15.64
CA ASP A 187 -10.31 -11.55 -15.59
C ASP A 187 -11.15 -10.93 -14.49
N PRO A 188 -12.37 -10.43 -14.77
CA PRO A 188 -13.21 -9.81 -13.78
C PRO A 188 -13.72 -10.77 -12.69
N TYR A 189 -13.65 -12.09 -12.93
CA TYR A 189 -14.16 -13.12 -12.04
C TYR A 189 -13.11 -13.80 -11.17
N ILE A 190 -11.82 -13.57 -11.46
CA ILE A 190 -10.71 -14.20 -10.72
C ILE A 190 -9.94 -13.11 -9.97
N ILE A 191 -9.97 -13.19 -8.65
CA ILE A 191 -9.11 -12.40 -7.77
C ILE A 191 -8.01 -13.35 -7.29
N PRO A 192 -6.75 -13.19 -7.76
CA PRO A 192 -5.66 -14.00 -7.23
C PRO A 192 -5.38 -13.58 -5.78
N VAL A 193 -5.50 -14.51 -4.86
CA VAL A 193 -5.14 -14.30 -3.46
C VAL A 193 -3.89 -15.12 -3.19
N GLN A 194 -2.76 -14.45 -2.92
CA GLN A 194 -1.56 -15.12 -2.45
C GLN A 194 -1.53 -15.08 -0.92
N HIS A 195 -1.74 -16.21 -0.28
CA HIS A 195 -1.46 -16.38 1.13
C HIS A 195 0.00 -16.75 1.33
N VAL A 196 0.82 -15.79 1.72
CA VAL A 196 2.19 -16.07 2.16
C VAL A 196 2.17 -16.22 3.68
N LYS A 197 2.29 -17.45 4.15
CA LYS A 197 2.41 -17.72 5.58
C LYS A 197 3.88 -17.62 5.97
N PHE A 198 4.27 -16.51 6.61
CA PHE A 198 5.58 -16.39 7.21
C PHE A 198 5.59 -17.10 8.57
N LEU A 199 6.34 -18.19 8.66
CA LEU A 199 6.68 -18.80 9.94
C LEU A 199 8.03 -18.22 10.39
N GLN A 200 7.98 -17.25 11.27
CA GLN A 200 9.21 -16.78 11.94
C GLN A 200 9.48 -17.69 13.14
N ARG A 201 10.50 -18.51 13.03
CA ARG A 201 10.99 -19.38 14.11
C ARG A 201 12.38 -18.93 14.50
N ASP A 202 12.55 -18.54 15.76
CA ASP A 202 13.89 -18.28 16.29
C ASP A 202 14.61 -19.62 16.56
N VAL A 203 15.50 -19.95 15.64
CA VAL A 203 16.27 -21.21 15.70
C VAL A 203 17.30 -21.21 16.84
N ARG A 204 17.62 -20.04 17.42
CA ARG A 204 18.58 -19.91 18.53
C ARG A 204 18.01 -20.40 19.86
N THR A 205 16.69 -20.45 20.00
CA THR A 205 15.99 -20.90 21.21
C THR A 205 15.79 -22.41 21.24
N SER A 206 16.19 -23.13 20.18
CA SER A 206 16.04 -24.57 20.10
C SER A 206 17.32 -25.28 20.58
N GLU A 207 17.27 -25.92 21.75
CA GLU A 207 18.41 -26.64 22.32
C GLU A 207 18.96 -27.80 21.47
N LYS A 208 18.28 -28.18 20.39
CA LYS A 208 18.65 -29.32 19.52
C LYS A 208 18.33 -29.12 18.06
N MET A 209 18.61 -27.93 17.49
CA MET A 209 18.43 -27.75 16.07
C MET A 209 19.59 -28.36 15.28
N THR A 210 19.34 -29.46 14.60
CA THR A 210 20.29 -30.08 13.67
C THR A 210 20.10 -29.51 12.26
N TRP A 211 21.13 -29.59 11.42
CA TRP A 211 21.01 -29.26 10.01
C TRP A 211 19.86 -30.01 9.32
N ALA A 212 19.61 -31.26 9.72
CA ALA A 212 18.48 -32.03 9.20
C ALA A 212 17.13 -31.39 9.54
N ALA A 213 16.97 -30.85 10.75
CA ALA A 213 15.75 -30.14 11.15
C ALA A 213 15.57 -28.83 10.37
N VAL A 214 16.65 -28.07 10.14
CA VAL A 214 16.61 -26.86 9.31
C VAL A 214 16.22 -27.18 7.87
N LEU A 215 16.82 -28.19 7.28
CA LEU A 215 16.50 -28.66 5.92
C LEU A 215 15.05 -29.16 5.81
N SER A 216 14.56 -29.91 6.79
CA SER A 216 13.16 -30.34 6.84
C SER A 216 12.20 -29.18 6.87
N MET A 217 12.48 -28.14 7.67
CA MET A 217 11.65 -26.93 7.75
C MET A 217 11.64 -26.15 6.42
N ILE A 218 12.80 -26.01 5.77
CA ILE A 218 12.92 -25.36 4.47
C ILE A 218 12.15 -26.16 3.40
N LEU A 219 12.27 -27.48 3.41
CA LEU A 219 11.55 -28.36 2.49
C LEU A 219 10.03 -28.27 2.71
N GLU A 220 9.57 -28.33 3.97
CA GLU A 220 8.13 -28.19 4.30
C GLU A 220 7.57 -26.84 3.83
N ALA A 221 8.32 -25.74 4.05
CA ALA A 221 7.93 -24.41 3.61
C ALA A 221 7.83 -24.28 2.08
N ASN A 222 8.52 -25.16 1.33
CA ASN A 222 8.55 -25.18 -0.13
C ASN A 222 7.81 -26.38 -0.74
N GLY A 223 6.80 -26.92 -0.06
CA GLY A 223 5.97 -28.01 -0.58
C GLY A 223 6.66 -29.37 -0.64
N GLY A 224 7.70 -29.58 0.16
CA GLY A 224 8.41 -30.85 0.34
C GLY A 224 9.46 -31.14 -0.73
N ARG A 225 9.74 -30.21 -1.66
CA ARG A 225 10.72 -30.40 -2.73
C ARG A 225 11.53 -29.13 -2.98
N MET A 226 12.86 -29.29 -3.09
CA MET A 226 13.79 -28.26 -3.54
C MET A 226 14.91 -28.87 -4.36
N THR A 227 15.49 -28.10 -5.29
CA THR A 227 16.72 -28.49 -5.98
C THR A 227 17.93 -28.21 -5.10
N ALA A 228 19.01 -29.01 -5.25
CA ALA A 228 20.26 -28.79 -4.51
C ALA A 228 20.82 -27.37 -4.70
N ALA A 229 20.70 -26.81 -5.91
CA ALA A 229 21.14 -25.45 -6.22
C ALA A 229 20.30 -24.32 -5.55
N ALA A 230 19.13 -24.64 -5.01
CA ALA A 230 18.30 -23.67 -4.27
C ALA A 230 18.55 -23.73 -2.75
N LEU A 231 19.42 -24.67 -2.30
CA LEU A 231 19.84 -24.83 -0.90
C LEU A 231 21.22 -24.21 -0.63
N GLU A 232 21.98 -23.86 -1.66
CA GLU A 232 23.23 -23.11 -1.58
C GLU A 232 22.95 -21.59 -1.59
#